data_6e758420bb4518b968c755264eed9661
#
_entry.id   6e758420bb4518b968c755264eed9661
#
_cell.length_a   1.000
_cell.length_b   1.000
_cell.length_c   1.000
_cell.angle_alpha   90.00
_cell.angle_beta   90.00
_cell.angle_gamma   90.00
#
_symmetry.space_group_name_H-M   'P 1'
#
loop_
_entity.id
_entity.type
_entity.pdbx_description
1 polymer ?
#
loop_
_entity_poly.entity_id
_entity_poly.type
_entity_poly.pdbx_seq_one_letter_code
_entity_poly.pdbx_strand_id
1 'polypeptide(L)'
;MATAPILAMGVMLAGSVPSRASSVQVSCKTDTTTPKVIVSLVKDGSTQNYTILNFLPKYFSAMNGVQNCQNTAKSLQSIYETGDSEYLTGDRLNEQSVVCAVERRGIGCNHYNAKVLFTLKPVDNPSQALYEMLGSDFKQAKPSNTRTLSRTYTNTKPFWWPF
;
A
#
# COMPACT_ATOMS: atom_id res chain seq x y z
N MET A 1 46.93 -25.71 56.87
CA MET A 1 46.66 -26.23 55.52
C MET A 1 45.15 -26.06 55.28
N ALA A 2 44.76 -25.02 54.55
CA ALA A 2 43.37 -24.72 54.26
C ALA A 2 43.19 -24.74 52.74
N THR A 3 42.39 -25.71 52.27
CA THR A 3 41.98 -25.86 50.90
C THR A 3 40.67 -25.13 50.65
N ALA A 4 40.68 -24.14 49.78
CA ALA A 4 39.50 -23.44 49.30
C ALA A 4 38.88 -24.12 48.09
N PRO A 5 37.52 -24.29 47.98
CA PRO A 5 36.89 -24.78 46.78
C PRO A 5 36.65 -23.65 45.78
N ILE A 6 37.01 -23.86 44.55
CA ILE A 6 36.71 -22.98 43.42
C ILE A 6 35.28 -23.25 42.93
N LEU A 7 34.40 -22.25 43.09
CA LEU A 7 33.07 -22.26 42.50
C LEU A 7 33.17 -21.80 41.05
N ALA A 8 32.94 -22.71 40.09
CA ALA A 8 32.80 -22.40 38.71
C ALA A 8 31.40 -21.86 38.43
N MET A 9 31.27 -20.54 38.17
CA MET A 9 30.05 -19.92 37.69
C MET A 9 29.89 -20.21 36.18
N GLY A 10 28.98 -21.09 35.85
CA GLY A 10 28.53 -21.31 34.46
C GLY A 10 27.72 -20.16 33.96
N VAL A 11 28.27 -19.39 33.01
CA VAL A 11 27.51 -18.33 32.29
C VAL A 11 26.62 -19.05 31.28
N MET A 12 25.30 -19.06 31.54
CA MET A 12 24.31 -19.46 30.56
C MET A 12 24.14 -18.30 29.55
N LEU A 13 24.74 -18.44 28.37
CA LEU A 13 24.44 -17.61 27.20
C LEU A 13 23.03 -17.96 26.72
N ALA A 14 22.05 -17.18 27.16
CA ALA A 14 20.72 -17.21 26.57
C ALA A 14 20.85 -16.67 25.13
N GLY A 15 20.93 -17.56 24.15
CA GLY A 15 20.88 -17.24 22.75
C GLY A 15 19.50 -16.64 22.43
N SER A 16 19.39 -15.33 22.32
CA SER A 16 18.23 -14.67 21.76
C SER A 16 18.10 -15.08 20.29
N VAL A 17 17.14 -15.97 20.01
CA VAL A 17 16.75 -16.30 18.64
C VAL A 17 16.22 -15.01 18.02
N PRO A 18 16.82 -14.47 16.94
CA PRO A 18 16.26 -13.29 16.32
C PRO A 18 14.86 -13.65 15.81
N SER A 19 13.86 -13.00 16.40
CA SER A 19 12.48 -13.02 15.90
C SER A 19 12.53 -12.55 14.46
N ARG A 20 12.22 -13.42 13.50
CA ARG A 20 12.08 -13.04 12.09
C ARG A 20 10.84 -12.18 11.97
N ALA A 21 11.03 -10.87 12.10
CA ALA A 21 9.95 -9.90 11.97
C ALA A 21 9.42 -9.94 10.53
N SER A 22 8.11 -10.15 10.40
CA SER A 22 7.40 -9.89 9.13
C SER A 22 7.52 -8.40 8.82
N SER A 23 7.88 -8.05 7.59
CA SER A 23 8.00 -6.64 7.18
C SER A 23 7.23 -6.37 5.90
N VAL A 24 6.66 -5.16 5.85
CA VAL A 24 5.98 -4.60 4.67
C VAL A 24 6.81 -3.43 4.18
N GLN A 25 7.23 -3.44 2.93
CA GLN A 25 7.96 -2.35 2.31
C GLN A 25 7.28 -1.93 1.02
N VAL A 26 6.97 -0.64 0.88
CA VAL A 26 6.37 -0.07 -0.32
C VAL A 26 7.39 0.78 -1.06
N SER A 27 7.49 0.59 -2.36
CA SER A 27 8.42 1.32 -3.21
C SER A 27 7.80 1.67 -4.56
N CYS A 28 8.29 2.75 -5.18
CA CYS A 28 7.99 3.07 -6.58
C CYS A 28 9.09 2.51 -7.47
N LYS A 29 8.71 1.73 -8.48
CA LYS A 29 9.58 1.24 -9.55
C LYS A 29 9.39 2.09 -10.80
N THR A 30 10.48 2.65 -11.31
CA THR A 30 10.51 3.56 -12.47
C THR A 30 11.37 3.04 -13.61
N ASP A 31 11.89 1.83 -13.51
CA ASP A 31 12.71 1.14 -14.50
C ASP A 31 11.93 0.64 -15.73
N THR A 32 10.62 0.82 -15.73
CA THR A 32 9.71 0.49 -16.83
C THR A 32 9.04 1.74 -17.38
N THR A 33 8.46 1.66 -18.59
CA THR A 33 7.74 2.77 -19.23
C THR A 33 6.54 3.28 -18.42
N THR A 34 6.00 2.43 -17.55
CA THR A 34 4.89 2.77 -16.65
C THR A 34 5.37 2.65 -15.21
N PRO A 35 5.50 3.76 -14.46
CA PRO A 35 5.85 3.71 -13.04
C PRO A 35 4.86 2.85 -12.24
N LYS A 36 5.37 2.07 -11.28
CA LYS A 36 4.55 1.14 -10.49
C LYS A 36 4.83 1.28 -9.00
N VAL A 37 3.80 1.32 -8.20
CA VAL A 37 3.93 1.12 -6.75
C VAL A 37 3.85 -0.38 -6.46
N ILE A 38 4.89 -0.88 -5.80
CA ILE A 38 5.06 -2.28 -5.44
C ILE A 38 5.12 -2.39 -3.93
N VAL A 39 4.43 -3.38 -3.38
CA VAL A 39 4.60 -3.81 -2.00
C VAL A 39 5.42 -5.10 -1.96
N SER A 40 6.45 -5.10 -1.12
CA SER A 40 7.30 -6.25 -0.82
C SER A 40 6.93 -6.78 0.56
N LEU A 41 6.49 -8.02 0.63
CA LEU A 41 6.12 -8.70 1.87
C LEU A 41 7.21 -9.71 2.21
N VAL A 42 7.83 -9.54 3.36
CA VAL A 42 8.83 -10.49 3.87
C VAL A 42 8.19 -11.33 4.96
N LYS A 43 8.15 -12.64 4.73
CA LYS A 43 7.66 -13.62 5.70
C LYS A 43 8.56 -14.84 5.67
N ASP A 44 8.98 -15.31 6.83
CA ASP A 44 9.81 -16.52 7.00
C ASP A 44 11.07 -16.56 6.10
N GLY A 45 11.69 -15.37 5.85
CA GLY A 45 12.87 -15.22 5.00
C GLY A 45 12.57 -15.26 3.50
N SER A 46 11.32 -15.36 3.08
CA SER A 46 10.86 -15.24 1.70
C SER A 46 10.31 -13.83 1.44
N THR A 47 10.67 -13.26 0.28
CA THR A 47 10.15 -11.95 -0.16
C THR A 47 9.22 -12.16 -1.35
N GLN A 48 8.00 -11.65 -1.25
CA GLN A 48 7.03 -11.63 -2.33
C GLN A 48 6.70 -10.19 -2.72
N ASN A 49 6.67 -9.91 -4.02
CA ASN A 49 6.42 -8.58 -4.55
C ASN A 49 5.08 -8.55 -5.29
N TYR A 50 4.25 -7.57 -4.95
CA TYR A 50 2.95 -7.37 -5.59
C TYR A 50 2.82 -5.94 -6.09
N THR A 51 2.30 -5.76 -7.30
CA THR A 51 2.00 -4.43 -7.83
C THR A 51 0.66 -3.95 -7.27
N ILE A 52 0.68 -2.82 -6.57
CA ILE A 52 -0.53 -2.17 -6.06
C ILE A 52 -1.15 -1.31 -7.17
N LEU A 53 -0.36 -0.40 -7.76
CA LEU A 53 -0.81 0.59 -8.73
C LEU A 53 0.17 0.73 -9.90
N ASN A 54 -0.38 0.90 -11.09
CA ASN A 54 0.33 1.26 -12.32
C ASN A 54 -0.06 2.70 -12.71
N PHE A 55 0.92 3.60 -12.85
CA PHE A 55 0.68 5.01 -13.23
C PHE A 55 0.61 5.14 -14.75
N LEU A 56 -0.55 4.79 -15.30
CA LEU A 56 -0.78 4.69 -16.74
C LEU A 56 -0.67 6.06 -17.44
N PRO A 57 0.02 6.15 -18.62
CA PRO A 57 0.24 7.43 -19.32
C PRO A 57 -1.06 8.16 -19.71
N LYS A 58 -2.15 7.43 -19.89
CA LYS A 58 -3.46 8.05 -20.18
C LYS A 58 -4.01 8.91 -19.05
N TYR A 59 -3.58 8.66 -17.79
CA TYR A 59 -4.04 9.40 -16.60
C TYR A 59 -3.03 10.42 -16.10
N PHE A 60 -1.77 10.36 -16.55
CA PHE A 60 -0.69 11.23 -16.10
C PHE A 60 0.19 11.69 -17.28
N SER A 61 0.83 12.86 -17.14
CA SER A 61 2.04 13.14 -17.92
C SER A 61 3.19 12.26 -17.39
N ALA A 62 4.23 12.04 -18.20
CA ALA A 62 5.36 11.17 -17.82
C ALA A 62 6.02 11.61 -16.50
N MET A 63 6.28 12.92 -16.34
CA MET A 63 6.88 13.48 -15.12
C MET A 63 5.96 13.34 -13.91
N ASN A 64 4.67 13.64 -14.07
CA ASN A 64 3.69 13.53 -12.99
C ASN A 64 3.46 12.07 -12.58
N GLY A 65 3.52 11.13 -13.52
CA GLY A 65 3.41 9.70 -13.23
C GLY A 65 4.50 9.21 -12.28
N VAL A 66 5.76 9.60 -12.53
CA VAL A 66 6.90 9.25 -11.64
C VAL A 66 6.74 9.88 -10.27
N GLN A 67 6.45 11.18 -10.21
CA GLN A 67 6.32 11.91 -8.94
C GLN A 67 5.16 11.38 -8.10
N ASN A 68 4.00 11.15 -8.71
CA ASN A 68 2.84 10.58 -8.02
C ASN A 68 3.11 9.15 -7.54
N CYS A 69 3.81 8.34 -8.32
CA CYS A 69 4.23 7.01 -7.90
C CYS A 69 5.09 7.05 -6.62
N GLN A 70 6.11 7.91 -6.59
CA GLN A 70 7.00 8.06 -5.44
C GLN A 70 6.26 8.56 -4.19
N ASN A 71 5.41 9.57 -4.35
CA ASN A 71 4.63 10.13 -3.24
C ASN A 71 3.61 9.12 -2.72
N THR A 72 2.95 8.39 -3.62
CA THR A 72 1.99 7.34 -3.27
C THR A 72 2.66 6.20 -2.52
N ALA A 73 3.86 5.78 -2.95
CA ALA A 73 4.61 4.74 -2.25
C ALA A 73 4.90 5.13 -0.79
N LYS A 74 5.33 6.38 -0.55
CA LYS A 74 5.56 6.90 0.80
C LYS A 74 4.28 6.94 1.63
N SER A 75 3.18 7.40 1.04
CA SER A 75 1.88 7.46 1.73
C SER A 75 1.35 6.07 2.09
N LEU A 76 1.45 5.11 1.17
CA LEU A 76 1.03 3.72 1.43
C LEU A 76 1.93 3.04 2.46
N GLN A 77 3.25 3.31 2.46
CA GLN A 77 4.14 2.83 3.52
C GLN A 77 3.65 3.28 4.89
N SER A 78 3.36 4.57 5.05
CA SER A 78 2.82 5.13 6.30
C SER A 78 1.46 4.49 6.68
N ILE A 79 0.58 4.27 5.70
CA ILE A 79 -0.71 3.62 5.94
C ILE A 79 -0.54 2.18 6.45
N TYR A 80 0.38 1.41 5.88
CA TYR A 80 0.66 0.05 6.37
C TYR A 80 1.29 0.03 7.76
N GLU A 81 2.06 1.05 8.11
CA GLU A 81 2.68 1.18 9.44
C GLU A 81 1.68 1.61 10.51
N THR A 82 0.79 2.54 10.19
CA THR A 82 -0.19 3.11 11.14
C THR A 82 -1.52 2.33 11.17
N GLY A 83 -1.90 1.70 10.05
CA GLY A 83 -3.18 1.01 9.92
C GLY A 83 -4.40 1.93 9.91
N ASP A 84 -4.23 3.22 9.60
CA ASP A 84 -5.27 4.23 9.68
C ASP A 84 -6.20 4.31 8.46
N SER A 85 -5.91 3.57 7.41
CA SER A 85 -6.73 3.50 6.20
C SER A 85 -6.75 2.07 5.64
N GLU A 86 -7.94 1.56 5.33
CA GLU A 86 -8.12 0.19 4.87
C GLU A 86 -8.43 0.07 3.38
N TYR A 87 -8.93 1.14 2.75
CA TYR A 87 -9.43 1.11 1.38
C TYR A 87 -8.85 2.22 0.52
N LEU A 88 -8.65 1.91 -0.76
CA LEU A 88 -8.46 2.89 -1.83
C LEU A 88 -9.79 3.12 -2.54
N THR A 89 -10.07 4.36 -2.90
CA THR A 89 -11.24 4.72 -3.70
C THR A 89 -10.93 5.87 -4.64
N GLY A 90 -11.58 5.86 -5.81
CA GLY A 90 -11.56 6.98 -6.76
C GLY A 90 -12.80 7.85 -6.56
N ASP A 91 -12.62 9.16 -6.49
CA ASP A 91 -13.69 10.11 -6.22
C ASP A 91 -13.46 11.45 -6.94
N ARG A 92 -14.43 12.35 -6.88
CA ARG A 92 -14.29 13.75 -7.27
C ARG A 92 -14.18 14.63 -6.04
N LEU A 93 -13.14 15.45 -6.00
CA LEU A 93 -12.89 16.42 -4.96
C LEU A 93 -12.68 17.79 -5.61
N ASN A 94 -13.54 18.76 -5.35
CA ASN A 94 -13.47 20.09 -5.96
C ASN A 94 -13.31 20.02 -7.50
N GLU A 95 -14.18 19.23 -8.16
CA GLU A 95 -14.18 18.97 -9.61
C GLU A 95 -12.95 18.20 -10.15
N GLN A 96 -11.96 17.90 -9.32
CA GLN A 96 -10.81 17.10 -9.69
C GLN A 96 -11.07 15.62 -9.47
N SER A 97 -10.60 14.79 -10.40
CA SER A 97 -10.59 13.34 -10.25
C SER A 97 -9.41 12.94 -9.37
N VAL A 98 -9.66 12.30 -8.24
CA VAL A 98 -8.64 11.95 -7.26
C VAL A 98 -8.74 10.49 -6.85
N VAL A 99 -7.63 9.95 -6.36
CA VAL A 99 -7.60 8.69 -5.63
C VAL A 99 -7.16 8.97 -4.21
N CYS A 100 -7.89 8.43 -3.25
CA CYS A 100 -7.59 8.59 -1.83
C CYS A 100 -7.65 7.25 -1.08
N ALA A 101 -6.97 7.24 0.07
CA ALA A 101 -7.09 6.19 1.06
C ALA A 101 -8.08 6.61 2.14
N VAL A 102 -8.95 5.70 2.54
CA VAL A 102 -10.03 5.91 3.52
C VAL A 102 -10.07 4.78 4.55
N GLU A 103 -10.53 5.09 5.75
CA GLU A 103 -10.59 4.13 6.86
C GLU A 103 -11.64 3.05 6.68
N ARG A 104 -12.76 3.36 5.99
CA ARG A 104 -13.89 2.43 5.82
C ARG A 104 -14.64 2.69 4.53
N ARG A 105 -15.42 1.70 4.12
CA ARG A 105 -16.35 1.84 2.98
C ARG A 105 -17.45 2.85 3.31
N GLY A 106 -17.98 3.49 2.29
CA GLY A 106 -19.09 4.46 2.39
C GLY A 106 -18.63 5.91 2.55
N ILE A 107 -17.38 6.19 2.87
CA ILE A 107 -16.84 7.55 2.91
C ILE A 107 -16.07 7.89 1.63
N GLY A 108 -16.03 9.17 1.28
CA GLY A 108 -15.33 9.68 0.09
C GLY A 108 -14.07 10.44 0.41
N CYS A 109 -13.42 10.94 -0.62
CA CYS A 109 -12.18 11.71 -0.50
C CYS A 109 -12.36 13.08 0.17
N ASN A 110 -13.59 13.54 0.34
CA ASN A 110 -13.94 14.75 1.08
C ASN A 110 -14.05 14.55 2.60
N HIS A 111 -13.92 13.30 3.07
CA HIS A 111 -13.93 13.02 4.51
C HIS A 111 -12.65 13.54 5.18
N TYR A 112 -12.76 14.05 6.42
CA TYR A 112 -11.62 14.66 7.13
C TYR A 112 -10.46 13.72 7.40
N ASN A 113 -10.70 12.40 7.50
CA ASN A 113 -9.67 11.37 7.65
C ASN A 113 -9.19 10.79 6.30
N ALA A 114 -9.77 11.20 5.17
CA ALA A 114 -9.32 10.73 3.87
C ALA A 114 -7.95 11.31 3.52
N LYS A 115 -7.06 10.47 3.01
CA LYS A 115 -5.73 10.88 2.52
C LYS A 115 -5.72 10.85 1.00
N VAL A 116 -5.72 12.02 0.36
CA VAL A 116 -5.56 12.09 -1.10
C VAL A 116 -4.15 11.63 -1.46
N LEU A 117 -4.07 10.60 -2.30
CA LEU A 117 -2.80 10.03 -2.75
C LEU A 117 -2.29 10.72 -4.01
N PHE A 118 -3.20 10.95 -4.96
CA PHE A 118 -2.88 11.64 -6.22
C PHE A 118 -4.13 12.12 -6.95
N THR A 119 -3.90 13.06 -7.88
CA THR A 119 -4.90 13.60 -8.80
C THR A 119 -4.66 13.04 -10.19
N LEU A 120 -5.74 12.65 -10.86
CA LEU A 120 -5.75 12.18 -12.25
C LEU A 120 -6.00 13.33 -13.22
N LYS A 121 -5.65 13.15 -14.49
CA LYS A 121 -6.27 13.93 -15.56
C LYS A 121 -7.80 13.79 -15.44
N PRO A 122 -8.58 14.80 -15.90
CA PRO A 122 -10.04 14.71 -15.84
C PRO A 122 -10.56 13.41 -16.47
N VAL A 123 -11.37 12.67 -15.71
CA VAL A 123 -12.03 11.43 -16.15
C VAL A 123 -13.49 11.43 -15.71
N ASP A 124 -14.35 10.76 -16.47
CA ASP A 124 -15.77 10.67 -16.13
C ASP A 124 -16.02 9.78 -14.91
N ASN A 125 -15.23 8.72 -14.76
CA ASN A 125 -15.37 7.77 -13.67
C ASN A 125 -14.00 7.49 -12.98
N PRO A 126 -13.69 8.19 -11.88
CA PRO A 126 -12.45 7.99 -11.13
C PRO A 126 -12.32 6.57 -10.54
N SER A 127 -13.42 5.92 -10.18
CA SER A 127 -13.41 4.53 -9.69
C SER A 127 -12.99 3.55 -10.79
N GLN A 128 -13.43 3.76 -12.03
CA GLN A 128 -13.00 2.96 -13.17
C GLN A 128 -11.51 3.19 -13.46
N ALA A 129 -11.05 4.45 -13.41
CA ALA A 129 -9.63 4.77 -13.59
C ALA A 129 -8.77 4.09 -12.54
N LEU A 130 -9.17 4.13 -11.27
CA LEU A 130 -8.47 3.38 -10.21
C LEU A 130 -8.43 1.88 -10.50
N TYR A 131 -9.56 1.28 -10.88
CA TYR A 131 -9.62 -0.15 -11.21
C TYR A 131 -8.63 -0.55 -12.32
N GLU A 132 -8.50 0.29 -13.35
CA GLU A 132 -7.56 0.05 -14.44
C GLU A 132 -6.10 0.17 -14.00
N MET A 133 -5.81 1.04 -13.04
CA MET A 133 -4.47 1.25 -12.48
C MET A 133 -4.06 0.14 -11.50
N LEU A 134 -4.99 -0.55 -10.86
CA LEU A 134 -4.68 -1.59 -9.89
C LEU A 134 -3.89 -2.75 -10.53
N GLY A 135 -2.91 -3.28 -9.80
CA GLY A 135 -2.28 -4.56 -10.12
C GLY A 135 -3.28 -5.71 -9.98
N SER A 136 -3.04 -6.83 -10.68
CA SER A 136 -3.95 -7.97 -10.75
C SER A 136 -4.36 -8.50 -9.37
N ASP A 137 -3.43 -8.54 -8.42
CA ASP A 137 -3.66 -9.08 -7.08
C ASP A 137 -4.52 -8.18 -6.19
N PHE A 138 -4.64 -6.90 -6.54
CA PHE A 138 -5.46 -5.91 -5.85
C PHE A 138 -6.81 -5.66 -6.53
N LYS A 139 -7.02 -6.17 -7.73
CA LYS A 139 -8.31 -6.08 -8.41
C LYS A 139 -9.33 -6.95 -7.71
N GLN A 140 -10.35 -6.31 -7.18
CA GLN A 140 -11.53 -6.97 -6.62
C GLN A 140 -12.68 -6.94 -7.65
N ALA A 141 -13.90 -6.58 -7.24
CA ALA A 141 -15.01 -6.47 -8.17
C ALA A 141 -14.81 -5.31 -9.16
N LYS A 142 -15.02 -5.57 -10.46
CA LYS A 142 -15.03 -4.51 -11.48
C LYS A 142 -16.15 -3.52 -11.17
N PRO A 143 -15.90 -2.19 -11.25
CA PRO A 143 -16.96 -1.19 -11.13
C PRO A 143 -18.07 -1.44 -12.15
N SER A 144 -19.33 -1.36 -11.74
CA SER A 144 -20.45 -1.46 -12.67
C SER A 144 -20.42 -0.28 -13.62
N ASN A 145 -20.67 -0.53 -14.93
CA ASN A 145 -20.78 0.51 -15.96
C ASN A 145 -22.07 1.34 -15.85
N THR A 146 -22.87 1.11 -14.82
CA THR A 146 -24.08 1.91 -14.58
C THR A 146 -23.69 3.35 -14.23
N ARG A 147 -24.36 4.31 -14.82
CA ARG A 147 -24.18 5.76 -14.63
C ARG A 147 -24.39 6.23 -13.17
N THR A 148 -24.69 5.35 -12.27
CA THR A 148 -24.71 5.62 -10.84
C THR A 148 -23.27 5.75 -10.35
N LEU A 149 -22.94 6.91 -9.81
CA LEU A 149 -21.66 7.28 -9.19
C LEU A 149 -21.40 6.45 -7.92
N SER A 150 -21.52 5.13 -8.00
CA SER A 150 -21.18 4.28 -6.87
C SER A 150 -19.65 4.16 -6.79
N ARG A 151 -19.10 4.72 -5.71
CA ARG A 151 -17.69 4.54 -5.41
C ARG A 151 -17.38 3.07 -5.21
N THR A 152 -16.28 2.62 -5.80
CA THR A 152 -15.73 1.30 -5.53
C THR A 152 -14.57 1.43 -4.55
N TYR A 153 -14.43 0.43 -3.68
CA TYR A 153 -13.42 0.40 -2.64
C TYR A 153 -12.54 -0.82 -2.82
N THR A 154 -11.24 -0.57 -2.92
CA THR A 154 -10.23 -1.63 -3.02
C THR A 154 -9.53 -1.77 -1.68
N ASN A 155 -9.53 -2.96 -1.12
CA ASN A 155 -8.85 -3.23 0.15
C ASN A 155 -7.33 -3.10 -0.03
N THR A 156 -6.67 -2.34 0.83
CA THR A 156 -5.20 -2.22 0.85
C THR A 156 -4.52 -3.50 1.32
N LYS A 157 -5.23 -4.32 2.11
CA LYS A 157 -4.81 -5.66 2.53
C LYS A 157 -5.83 -6.68 2.03
N PRO A 158 -5.66 -7.24 0.80
CA PRO A 158 -6.54 -8.27 0.28
C PRO A 158 -6.59 -9.51 1.17
N PHE A 159 -7.57 -10.42 0.94
CA PHE A 159 -7.76 -11.62 1.75
C PHE A 159 -6.55 -12.56 1.82
N TRP A 160 -5.66 -12.52 0.82
CA TRP A 160 -4.42 -13.30 0.79
C TRP A 160 -3.25 -12.64 1.57
N TRP A 161 -3.48 -11.46 2.15
CA TRP A 161 -2.45 -10.74 2.91
C TRP A 161 -2.00 -11.55 4.12
N PRO A 162 -0.69 -11.74 4.32
CA PRO A 162 -0.18 -12.74 5.29
C PRO A 162 -0.23 -12.30 6.76
N PHE A 163 -0.58 -11.05 7.08
CA PHE A 163 -0.64 -10.48 8.44
C PHE A 163 -1.63 -9.34 8.59
#